data_6d58ac44b21e75dfd0ea8ccb82433369
#
_entry.id   6d58ac44b21e75dfd0ea8ccb82433369
#
_cell.length_a   1.000
_cell.length_b   1.000
_cell.length_c   1.000
_cell.angle_alpha   90.00
_cell.angle_beta   90.00
_cell.angle_gamma   90.00
#
_symmetry.space_group_name_H-M   'P 1'
#
loop_
_entity.id
_entity.type
_entity.pdbx_description
1 polymer ?
#
loop_
_entity_poly.entity_id
_entity_poly.type
_entity_poly.pdbx_seq_one_letter_code
_entity_poly.pdbx_strand_id
1 'polypeptide(L)'
;SMIMNPLKSIVARYQGYILTNIQKSKYGKKLRKIKNAHKGERCFIVANGPSLTSDDLEKIYQNNEYSFGMNRIYKMFDETNWRPSFYVCEDINIFNESIDEINSIPSQMKFIPLNLHFYNNINIDDAYYFKANYDRNKDYPHSFSTEIDVQMDSRGTVTFTCINIAAYMGFKDIYLVGVDHNYHITINEDGETIVD
;
A
#
# COMPACT_ATOMS: atom_id res chain seq x y z
N SER A 1 -1.25 -7.27 39.32
CA SER A 1 -0.37 -7.40 38.15
C SER A 1 -0.87 -8.52 37.28
N MET A 2 -1.36 -8.21 36.08
CA MET A 2 -1.69 -9.25 35.12
C MET A 2 -0.39 -9.94 34.67
N ILE A 3 -0.20 -11.17 35.13
CA ILE A 3 0.89 -12.02 34.64
C ILE A 3 0.51 -12.43 33.22
N MET A 4 1.25 -11.91 32.23
CA MET A 4 1.05 -12.29 30.85
C MET A 4 1.32 -13.79 30.67
N ASN A 5 0.44 -14.51 29.96
CA ASN A 5 0.62 -15.91 29.64
C ASN A 5 2.00 -16.09 28.96
N PRO A 6 2.88 -17.00 29.46
CA PRO A 6 4.20 -17.24 28.88
C PRO A 6 4.18 -17.50 27.37
N LEU A 7 3.16 -18.20 26.87
CA LEU A 7 3.01 -18.47 25.44
C LEU A 7 2.78 -17.20 24.63
N LYS A 8 1.92 -16.28 25.13
CA LYS A 8 1.69 -14.98 24.48
C LYS A 8 2.96 -14.13 24.45
N SER A 9 3.77 -14.19 25.50
CA SER A 9 5.07 -13.50 25.57
C SER A 9 6.04 -14.02 24.52
N ILE A 10 6.11 -15.32 24.32
CA ILE A 10 6.96 -15.94 23.29
C ILE A 10 6.52 -15.54 21.89
N VAL A 11 5.21 -15.59 21.62
CA VAL A 11 4.63 -15.19 20.34
C VAL A 11 4.93 -13.72 20.06
N ALA A 12 4.73 -12.83 21.04
CA ALA A 12 5.00 -11.39 20.88
C ALA A 12 6.49 -11.13 20.58
N ARG A 13 7.41 -11.85 21.22
CA ARG A 13 8.85 -11.73 20.95
C ARG A 13 9.19 -12.20 19.53
N TYR A 14 8.60 -13.28 19.09
CA TYR A 14 8.80 -13.83 17.76
C TYR A 14 8.29 -12.87 16.69
N GLN A 15 7.10 -12.32 16.88
CA GLN A 15 6.52 -11.31 15.98
C GLN A 15 7.38 -10.05 15.90
N GLY A 16 7.86 -9.55 17.04
CA GLY A 16 8.78 -8.41 17.10
C GLY A 16 10.09 -8.68 16.38
N TYR A 17 10.63 -9.89 16.53
CA TYR A 17 11.83 -10.31 15.80
C TYR A 17 11.61 -10.33 14.30
N ILE A 18 10.48 -10.86 13.82
CA ILE A 18 10.15 -10.87 12.39
C ILE A 18 10.02 -9.44 11.85
N LEU A 19 9.32 -8.55 12.57
CA LEU A 19 9.19 -7.15 12.17
C LEU A 19 10.55 -6.45 12.06
N THR A 20 11.42 -6.65 13.04
CA THR A 20 12.77 -6.08 13.02
C THR A 20 13.63 -6.62 11.87
N ASN A 21 13.43 -7.88 11.50
CA ASN A 21 14.21 -8.57 10.47
C ASN A 21 13.35 -8.99 9.27
N ILE A 22 12.37 -8.17 8.91
CA ILE A 22 11.39 -8.52 7.88
C ILE A 22 12.03 -8.93 6.55
N GLN A 23 13.16 -8.35 6.18
CA GLN A 23 13.89 -8.68 4.96
C GLN A 23 14.25 -10.16 4.88
N LYS A 24 14.55 -10.79 6.02
CA LYS A 24 14.93 -12.22 6.10
C LYS A 24 13.71 -13.13 6.15
N SER A 25 12.53 -12.60 6.36
CA SER A 25 11.28 -13.35 6.47
C SER A 25 10.67 -13.65 5.11
N LYS A 26 9.69 -14.55 5.11
CA LYS A 26 8.87 -14.84 3.93
C LYS A 26 8.14 -13.58 3.40
N TYR A 27 7.81 -12.65 4.28
CA TYR A 27 7.12 -11.41 3.93
C TYR A 27 8.02 -10.48 3.11
N GLY A 28 9.24 -10.25 3.56
CA GLY A 28 10.22 -9.46 2.82
C GLY A 28 10.61 -10.09 1.49
N LYS A 29 10.75 -11.41 1.46
CA LYS A 29 11.03 -12.16 0.22
C LYS A 29 9.91 -11.99 -0.80
N LYS A 30 8.65 -12.03 -0.36
CA LYS A 30 7.49 -11.81 -1.24
C LYS A 30 7.48 -10.40 -1.81
N LEU A 31 7.77 -9.39 -1.00
CA LEU A 31 7.88 -8.00 -1.45
C LEU A 31 9.01 -7.82 -2.49
N ARG A 32 10.18 -8.42 -2.28
CA ARG A 32 11.27 -8.29 -3.23
C ARG A 32 10.97 -8.83 -4.63
N LYS A 33 10.05 -9.79 -4.75
CA LYS A 33 9.65 -10.34 -6.06
C LYS A 33 9.01 -9.32 -6.98
N ILE A 34 8.44 -8.25 -6.43
CA ILE A 34 7.78 -7.22 -7.23
C ILE A 34 8.70 -6.01 -7.53
N LYS A 35 9.92 -5.99 -7.00
CA LYS A 35 10.88 -4.93 -7.29
C LYS A 35 11.12 -4.82 -8.78
N ASN A 36 10.92 -3.62 -9.34
CA ASN A 36 11.07 -3.33 -10.76
C ASN A 36 10.20 -4.20 -11.72
N ALA A 37 9.14 -4.82 -11.21
CA ALA A 37 8.24 -5.65 -12.02
C ALA A 37 7.53 -4.85 -13.13
N HIS A 38 7.39 -3.53 -12.94
CA HIS A 38 6.74 -2.61 -13.89
C HIS A 38 7.68 -1.48 -14.33
N LYS A 39 8.97 -1.80 -14.49
CA LYS A 39 9.99 -0.80 -14.83
C LYS A 39 9.65 -0.02 -16.09
N GLY A 40 9.63 1.30 -15.95
CA GLY A 40 9.39 2.24 -17.04
C GLY A 40 7.91 2.42 -17.42
N GLU A 41 7.00 1.66 -16.81
CA GLU A 41 5.56 1.77 -17.06
C GLU A 41 4.94 2.92 -16.27
N ARG A 42 3.66 3.20 -16.54
CA ARG A 42 2.90 4.23 -15.82
C ARG A 42 1.76 3.60 -15.02
N CYS A 43 1.33 4.30 -13.97
CA CYS A 43 0.17 3.91 -13.19
C CYS A 43 -0.61 5.11 -12.70
N PHE A 44 -1.83 4.85 -12.26
CA PHE A 44 -2.73 5.82 -11.66
C PHE A 44 -2.96 5.46 -10.19
N ILE A 45 -2.82 6.43 -9.29
CA ILE A 45 -3.19 6.25 -7.89
C ILE A 45 -4.53 6.95 -7.69
N VAL A 46 -5.54 6.16 -7.36
CA VAL A 46 -6.92 6.62 -7.20
C VAL A 46 -7.20 6.88 -5.73
N ALA A 47 -7.27 8.15 -5.36
CA ALA A 47 -7.63 8.58 -4.01
C ALA A 47 -9.13 8.83 -3.89
N ASN A 48 -9.66 8.76 -2.66
CA ASN A 48 -11.10 8.88 -2.37
C ASN A 48 -11.58 10.32 -2.19
N GLY A 49 -10.97 11.28 -2.87
CA GLY A 49 -11.39 12.67 -2.78
C GLY A 49 -12.74 12.94 -3.45
N PRO A 50 -13.43 14.05 -3.08
CA PRO A 50 -14.75 14.37 -3.63
C PRO A 50 -14.75 14.67 -5.14
N SER A 51 -13.60 14.95 -5.73
CA SER A 51 -13.46 15.19 -7.17
C SER A 51 -13.42 13.90 -8.01
N LEU A 52 -13.31 12.73 -7.38
CA LEU A 52 -13.29 11.46 -8.08
C LEU A 52 -14.66 11.15 -8.68
N THR A 53 -14.71 10.81 -9.96
CA THR A 53 -15.93 10.40 -10.65
C THR A 53 -15.84 8.98 -11.18
N SER A 54 -17.00 8.34 -11.38
CA SER A 54 -17.06 7.01 -12.01
C SER A 54 -16.52 7.03 -13.45
N ASP A 55 -16.68 8.16 -14.16
CA ASP A 55 -16.16 8.33 -15.50
C ASP A 55 -14.62 8.29 -15.54
N ASP A 56 -13.96 8.87 -14.53
CA ASP A 56 -12.51 8.79 -14.40
C ASP A 56 -12.05 7.33 -14.27
N LEU A 57 -12.75 6.54 -13.47
CA LEU A 57 -12.46 5.13 -13.24
C LEU A 57 -12.72 4.28 -14.50
N GLU A 58 -13.81 4.56 -15.22
CA GLU A 58 -14.10 3.87 -16.48
C GLU A 58 -13.02 4.13 -17.54
N LYS A 59 -12.46 5.32 -17.60
CA LYS A 59 -11.35 5.64 -18.52
C LYS A 59 -10.11 4.82 -18.19
N ILE A 60 -9.77 4.69 -16.91
CA ILE A 60 -8.65 3.85 -16.47
C ILE A 60 -8.90 2.39 -16.88
N TYR A 61 -10.11 1.90 -16.66
CA TYR A 61 -10.52 0.54 -17.01
C TYR A 61 -10.44 0.29 -18.52
N GLN A 62 -11.04 1.17 -19.32
CA GLN A 62 -11.10 1.00 -20.79
C GLN A 62 -9.73 1.07 -21.45
N ASN A 63 -8.77 1.79 -20.86
CA ASN A 63 -7.42 1.91 -21.36
C ASN A 63 -6.46 0.85 -20.77
N ASN A 64 -6.97 -0.10 -19.99
CA ASN A 64 -6.17 -1.16 -19.36
C ASN A 64 -4.97 -0.62 -18.56
N GLU A 65 -5.16 0.49 -17.86
CA GLU A 65 -4.11 1.12 -17.08
C GLU A 65 -3.90 0.40 -15.75
N TYR A 66 -2.65 0.33 -15.30
CA TYR A 66 -2.36 -0.07 -13.93
C TYR A 66 -2.82 0.99 -12.96
N SER A 67 -3.45 0.58 -11.87
CA SER A 67 -3.97 1.51 -10.88
C SER A 67 -3.90 0.97 -9.46
N PHE A 68 -3.75 1.90 -8.51
CA PHE A 68 -3.84 1.66 -7.08
C PHE A 68 -5.19 2.17 -6.59
N GLY A 69 -5.90 1.35 -5.84
CA GLY A 69 -7.03 1.77 -5.03
C GLY A 69 -6.67 1.70 -3.55
N MET A 70 -7.37 2.44 -2.71
CA MET A 70 -7.08 2.55 -1.29
C MET A 70 -8.35 2.67 -0.45
N ASN A 71 -8.24 2.28 0.82
CA ASN A 71 -9.28 2.49 1.82
C ASN A 71 -10.66 2.02 1.36
N ARG A 72 -11.67 2.90 1.36
CA ARG A 72 -13.05 2.57 1.03
C ARG A 72 -13.39 2.70 -0.46
N ILE A 73 -12.40 2.62 -1.35
CA ILE A 73 -12.64 2.75 -2.80
C ILE A 73 -13.64 1.72 -3.34
N TYR A 74 -13.78 0.58 -2.67
CA TYR A 74 -14.76 -0.45 -3.04
C TYR A 74 -16.20 0.07 -3.04
N LYS A 75 -16.50 1.16 -2.36
CA LYS A 75 -17.82 1.79 -2.39
C LYS A 75 -18.19 2.35 -3.78
N MET A 76 -17.21 2.55 -4.65
CA MET A 76 -17.42 2.98 -6.03
C MET A 76 -17.72 1.82 -6.99
N PHE A 77 -17.57 0.59 -6.56
CA PHE A 77 -17.60 -0.58 -7.45
C PHE A 77 -18.97 -0.85 -8.10
N ASP A 78 -20.04 -0.39 -7.52
CA ASP A 78 -21.37 -0.49 -8.12
C ASP A 78 -21.58 0.50 -9.27
N GLU A 79 -20.75 1.53 -9.37
CA GLU A 79 -20.88 2.62 -10.34
C GLU A 79 -19.93 2.46 -11.54
N THR A 80 -19.04 1.48 -11.52
CA THR A 80 -18.00 1.31 -12.52
C THR A 80 -17.54 -0.14 -12.66
N ASN A 81 -17.07 -0.51 -13.84
CA ASN A 81 -16.42 -1.79 -14.07
C ASN A 81 -14.96 -1.82 -13.60
N TRP A 82 -14.40 -0.65 -13.28
CA TRP A 82 -13.03 -0.54 -12.82
C TRP A 82 -12.81 -1.29 -11.52
N ARG A 83 -11.67 -1.98 -11.46
CA ARG A 83 -11.13 -2.58 -10.24
C ARG A 83 -9.65 -2.24 -10.17
N PRO A 84 -9.10 -1.96 -8.98
CA PRO A 84 -7.68 -1.62 -8.87
C PRO A 84 -6.80 -2.82 -9.20
N SER A 85 -5.69 -2.58 -9.89
CA SER A 85 -4.63 -3.58 -10.04
C SER A 85 -4.03 -3.92 -8.68
N PHE A 86 -3.82 -2.89 -7.86
CA PHE A 86 -3.22 -2.96 -6.54
C PHE A 86 -4.11 -2.24 -5.53
N TYR A 87 -4.27 -2.83 -4.36
CA TYR A 87 -5.08 -2.25 -3.29
C TYR A 87 -4.23 -2.07 -2.03
N VAL A 88 -4.38 -0.93 -1.36
CA VAL A 88 -3.62 -0.61 -0.15
C VAL A 88 -4.58 -0.12 0.94
N CYS A 89 -4.46 -0.68 2.13
CA CYS A 89 -5.17 -0.20 3.31
C CYS A 89 -4.28 -0.34 4.54
N GLU A 90 -4.22 0.72 5.34
CA GLU A 90 -3.43 0.78 6.57
C GLU A 90 -4.28 1.10 7.81
N ASP A 91 -5.58 1.31 7.63
CA ASP A 91 -6.47 1.77 8.68
C ASP A 91 -7.21 0.59 9.34
N ILE A 92 -6.90 0.35 10.61
CA ILE A 92 -7.52 -0.72 11.38
C ILE A 92 -9.05 -0.58 11.47
N ASN A 93 -9.57 0.65 11.49
CA ASN A 93 -11.02 0.88 11.54
C ASN A 93 -11.70 0.42 10.27
N ILE A 94 -11.08 0.64 9.11
CA ILE A 94 -11.60 0.17 7.83
C ILE A 94 -11.59 -1.36 7.78
N PHE A 95 -10.53 -2.00 8.25
CA PHE A 95 -10.47 -3.47 8.34
C PHE A 95 -11.56 -4.02 9.25
N ASN A 96 -11.77 -3.42 10.42
CA ASN A 96 -12.79 -3.87 11.37
C ASN A 96 -14.20 -3.72 10.80
N GLU A 97 -14.46 -2.69 10.00
CA GLU A 97 -15.75 -2.47 9.35
C GLU A 97 -16.00 -3.39 8.16
N SER A 98 -14.98 -3.69 7.36
CA SER A 98 -15.14 -4.16 5.99
C SER A 98 -14.14 -5.24 5.59
N ILE A 99 -13.72 -6.10 6.53
CA ILE A 99 -12.69 -7.12 6.26
C ILE A 99 -13.08 -8.05 5.10
N ASP A 100 -14.35 -8.47 5.03
CA ASP A 100 -14.81 -9.38 3.99
C ASP A 100 -14.84 -8.69 2.63
N GLU A 101 -15.26 -7.44 2.58
CA GLU A 101 -15.26 -6.64 1.35
C GLU A 101 -13.84 -6.44 0.84
N ILE A 102 -12.89 -6.09 1.72
CA ILE A 102 -11.49 -5.92 1.37
C ILE A 102 -10.90 -7.23 0.84
N ASN A 103 -11.17 -8.34 1.52
CA ASN A 103 -10.68 -9.65 1.09
C ASN A 103 -11.24 -10.05 -0.28
N SER A 104 -12.43 -9.59 -0.62
CA SER A 104 -13.12 -9.89 -1.87
C SER A 104 -12.76 -8.98 -3.04
N ILE A 105 -11.98 -7.91 -2.82
CA ILE A 105 -11.59 -7.01 -3.92
C ILE A 105 -10.80 -7.79 -4.96
N PRO A 106 -11.23 -7.81 -6.25
CA PRO A 106 -10.53 -8.55 -7.29
C PRO A 106 -9.32 -7.76 -7.81
N SER A 107 -8.29 -7.64 -6.99
CA SER A 107 -7.02 -7.00 -7.34
C SER A 107 -5.91 -8.03 -7.43
N GLN A 108 -4.87 -7.73 -8.23
CA GLN A 108 -3.71 -8.61 -8.36
C GLN A 108 -2.93 -8.72 -7.06
N MET A 109 -2.81 -7.60 -6.33
CA MET A 109 -2.04 -7.51 -5.08
C MET A 109 -2.75 -6.62 -4.08
N LYS A 110 -2.70 -7.01 -2.81
CA LYS A 110 -3.18 -6.22 -1.68
C LYS A 110 -2.04 -6.00 -0.70
N PHE A 111 -1.77 -4.77 -0.36
CA PHE A 111 -0.66 -4.38 0.52
C PHE A 111 -1.21 -3.96 1.88
N ILE A 112 -0.80 -4.65 2.92
CA ILE A 112 -1.35 -4.53 4.27
C ILE A 112 -0.18 -4.44 5.27
N PRO A 113 -0.26 -3.61 6.32
CA PRO A 113 0.75 -3.61 7.35
C PRO A 113 0.87 -4.96 8.06
N LEU A 114 2.09 -5.51 8.11
CA LEU A 114 2.39 -6.71 8.89
C LEU A 114 2.09 -6.50 10.38
N ASN A 115 2.25 -5.27 10.86
CA ASN A 115 1.91 -4.86 12.21
C ASN A 115 0.43 -5.18 12.54
N LEU A 116 -0.48 -4.89 11.64
CA LEU A 116 -1.91 -5.17 11.82
C LEU A 116 -2.19 -6.68 11.74
N HIS A 117 -1.50 -7.38 10.86
CA HIS A 117 -1.60 -8.84 10.77
C HIS A 117 -1.20 -9.51 12.09
N PHE A 118 -0.08 -9.09 12.67
CA PHE A 118 0.42 -9.68 13.91
C PHE A 118 -0.35 -9.23 15.15
N TYR A 119 -0.61 -7.95 15.30
CA TYR A 119 -1.15 -7.40 16.55
C TYR A 119 -2.66 -7.23 16.58
N ASN A 120 -3.31 -7.20 15.43
CA ASN A 120 -4.76 -7.01 15.32
C ASN A 120 -5.49 -8.15 14.60
N ASN A 121 -4.79 -9.25 14.31
CA ASN A 121 -5.34 -10.43 13.61
C ASN A 121 -6.00 -10.08 12.25
N ILE A 122 -5.44 -9.12 11.54
CA ILE A 122 -5.91 -8.81 10.19
C ILE A 122 -5.31 -9.81 9.21
N ASN A 123 -6.17 -10.66 8.65
CA ASN A 123 -5.79 -11.72 7.71
C ASN A 123 -6.44 -11.44 6.36
N ILE A 124 -5.62 -11.17 5.35
CA ILE A 124 -6.07 -10.99 3.98
C ILE A 124 -5.39 -12.06 3.12
N ASP A 125 -6.18 -12.75 2.30
CA ASP A 125 -5.69 -13.85 1.48
C ASP A 125 -4.63 -13.34 0.50
N ASP A 126 -3.51 -14.04 0.47
CA ASP A 126 -2.38 -13.76 -0.42
C ASP A 126 -1.83 -12.32 -0.33
N ALA A 127 -1.99 -11.67 0.81
CA ALA A 127 -1.54 -10.29 1.00
C ALA A 127 -0.03 -10.13 0.93
N TYR A 128 0.39 -8.95 0.47
CA TYR A 128 1.76 -8.46 0.55
C TYR A 128 1.87 -7.64 1.83
N TYR A 129 2.40 -8.28 2.88
CA TYR A 129 2.55 -7.64 4.19
C TYR A 129 3.86 -6.87 4.27
N PHE A 130 3.78 -5.61 4.66
CA PHE A 130 4.94 -4.75 4.82
C PHE A 130 5.06 -4.25 6.27
N LYS A 131 6.26 -3.89 6.68
CA LYS A 131 6.48 -3.27 7.98
C LYS A 131 6.12 -1.80 7.91
N ALA A 132 5.05 -1.41 8.61
CA ALA A 132 4.71 0.00 8.75
C ALA A 132 5.60 0.64 9.81
N ASN A 133 6.14 1.82 9.49
CA ASN A 133 6.91 2.62 10.43
C ASN A 133 6.02 3.73 10.98
N TYR A 134 5.74 3.67 12.28
CA TYR A 134 4.90 4.64 12.98
C TYR A 134 5.72 5.72 13.72
N ASP A 135 7.05 5.71 13.59
CA ASP A 135 7.91 6.70 14.22
C ASP A 135 7.81 8.03 13.47
N ARG A 136 7.12 8.99 14.09
CA ARG A 136 6.88 10.34 13.52
C ARG A 136 7.99 11.33 13.84
N ASN A 137 8.99 10.95 14.65
CA ASN A 137 10.02 11.86 15.18
C ASN A 137 11.29 11.89 14.34
N LYS A 138 11.36 11.14 13.26
CA LYS A 138 12.53 11.16 12.36
C LYS A 138 12.34 12.18 11.25
N ASP A 139 13.34 13.03 11.09
CA ASP A 139 13.47 13.83 9.89
C ASP A 139 13.69 12.87 8.70
N TYR A 140 12.65 12.61 7.97
CA TYR A 140 12.75 11.78 6.78
C TYR A 140 13.32 12.61 5.64
N PRO A 141 14.25 12.05 4.84
CA PRO A 141 14.66 12.69 3.60
C PRO A 141 13.43 12.93 2.73
N HIS A 142 13.42 14.01 1.97
CA HIS A 142 12.31 14.40 1.08
C HIS A 142 12.11 13.44 -0.10
N SER A 143 12.89 12.38 -0.20
CA SER A 143 12.76 11.32 -1.20
C SER A 143 11.87 10.19 -0.70
N PHE A 144 11.12 9.56 -1.61
CA PHE A 144 10.38 8.36 -1.32
C PHE A 144 11.35 7.22 -0.97
N SER A 145 11.08 6.50 0.14
CA SER A 145 11.82 5.28 0.44
C SER A 145 11.50 4.25 -0.63
N THR A 146 12.52 3.70 -1.27
CA THR A 146 12.35 2.69 -2.31
C THR A 146 12.51 1.26 -1.81
N GLU A 147 12.80 1.07 -0.52
CA GLU A 147 13.06 -0.23 0.07
C GLU A 147 11.90 -0.70 0.95
N ILE A 148 10.76 -0.98 0.34
CA ILE A 148 9.54 -1.39 1.06
C ILE A 148 9.66 -2.76 1.74
N ASP A 149 10.61 -3.58 1.33
CA ASP A 149 10.92 -4.86 1.97
C ASP A 149 11.66 -4.69 3.30
N VAL A 150 12.13 -3.48 3.61
CA VAL A 150 12.74 -3.10 4.90
C VAL A 150 11.69 -2.47 5.81
N GLN A 151 11.10 -1.39 5.35
CA GLN A 151 10.01 -0.70 6.04
C GLN A 151 9.29 0.24 5.09
N MET A 152 8.06 0.55 5.43
CA MET A 152 7.23 1.51 4.70
C MET A 152 7.12 2.80 5.50
N ASP A 153 7.50 3.90 4.88
CA ASP A 153 7.24 5.24 5.38
C ASP A 153 6.01 5.79 4.66
N SER A 154 4.90 5.87 5.38
CA SER A 154 3.64 6.39 4.82
C SER A 154 3.46 7.90 5.04
N ARG A 155 4.31 8.50 5.88
CA ARG A 155 4.16 9.88 6.36
C ARG A 155 2.74 10.21 6.83
N GLY A 156 2.04 9.20 7.33
CA GLY A 156 0.68 9.32 7.86
C GLY A 156 -0.42 9.30 6.80
N THR A 157 -0.11 9.08 5.52
CA THR A 157 -1.12 8.96 4.46
C THR A 157 -0.94 7.70 3.62
N VAL A 158 -2.05 7.05 3.29
CA VAL A 158 -2.06 5.86 2.43
C VAL A 158 -1.67 6.21 0.99
N THR A 159 -1.95 7.43 0.53
CA THR A 159 -1.52 7.91 -0.79
C THR A 159 0.00 7.88 -0.92
N PHE A 160 0.70 8.31 0.12
CA PHE A 160 2.16 8.27 0.16
C PHE A 160 2.68 6.83 0.10
N THR A 161 2.03 5.92 0.81
CA THR A 161 2.34 4.48 0.76
C THR A 161 2.18 3.93 -0.67
N CYS A 162 1.10 4.29 -1.37
CA CYS A 162 0.90 3.89 -2.76
C CYS A 162 2.03 4.38 -3.67
N ILE A 163 2.48 5.62 -3.50
CA ILE A 163 3.59 6.18 -4.27
C ILE A 163 4.88 5.40 -4.00
N ASN A 164 5.17 5.07 -2.74
CA ASN A 164 6.34 4.26 -2.37
C ASN A 164 6.31 2.89 -3.03
N ILE A 165 5.16 2.22 -3.02
CA ILE A 165 5.00 0.91 -3.66
C ILE A 165 5.19 1.04 -5.17
N ALA A 166 4.56 2.03 -5.80
CA ALA A 166 4.69 2.26 -7.23
C ALA A 166 6.14 2.52 -7.65
N ALA A 167 6.87 3.35 -6.89
CA ALA A 167 8.28 3.60 -7.12
C ALA A 167 9.12 2.32 -7.01
N TYR A 168 8.88 1.50 -5.99
CA TYR A 168 9.56 0.23 -5.79
C TYR A 168 9.30 -0.76 -6.94
N MET A 169 8.08 -0.78 -7.46
CA MET A 169 7.71 -1.61 -8.61
C MET A 169 8.32 -1.10 -9.94
N GLY A 170 8.94 0.08 -9.94
CA GLY A 170 9.62 0.65 -11.10
C GLY A 170 8.76 1.53 -11.99
N PHE A 171 7.53 1.85 -11.59
CA PHE A 171 6.70 2.78 -12.35
C PHE A 171 7.42 4.13 -12.50
N LYS A 172 7.52 4.60 -13.73
CA LYS A 172 8.21 5.85 -14.06
C LYS A 172 7.30 7.06 -13.92
N ASP A 173 6.08 6.95 -14.39
CA ASP A 173 5.07 8.01 -14.37
C ASP A 173 3.91 7.58 -13.48
N ILE A 174 3.60 8.40 -12.48
CA ILE A 174 2.56 8.14 -11.49
C ILE A 174 1.59 9.31 -11.50
N TYR A 175 0.34 9.04 -11.87
CA TYR A 175 -0.71 10.04 -11.93
C TYR A 175 -1.61 9.90 -10.70
N LEU A 176 -1.88 11.01 -10.01
CA LEU A 176 -2.78 11.06 -8.86
C LEU A 176 -4.14 11.56 -9.31
N VAL A 177 -5.17 10.76 -9.05
CA VAL A 177 -6.57 11.05 -9.42
C VAL A 177 -7.42 11.06 -8.15
N GLY A 178 -8.43 11.95 -8.09
CA GLY A 178 -9.32 12.03 -6.93
C GLY A 178 -8.72 12.79 -5.74
N VAL A 179 -7.68 13.57 -5.97
CA VAL A 179 -7.17 14.59 -5.05
C VAL A 179 -7.69 15.95 -5.53
N ASP A 180 -7.60 16.99 -4.68
CA ASP A 180 -8.13 18.33 -5.02
C ASP A 180 -7.53 18.90 -6.32
N HIS A 181 -6.29 18.53 -6.62
CA HIS A 181 -5.60 18.83 -7.87
C HIS A 181 -5.04 17.54 -8.45
N ASN A 182 -5.03 17.41 -9.77
CA ASN A 182 -4.37 16.30 -10.43
C ASN A 182 -2.86 16.55 -10.42
N TYR A 183 -2.11 15.55 -9.98
CA TYR A 183 -0.65 15.59 -9.92
C TYR A 183 -0.08 14.51 -10.83
N HIS A 184 1.05 14.83 -11.44
CA HIS A 184 1.88 13.87 -12.15
C HIS A 184 3.26 13.83 -11.50
N ILE A 185 3.69 12.64 -11.15
CA ILE A 185 5.00 12.40 -10.55
C ILE A 185 5.82 11.59 -11.54
N THR A 186 7.00 12.08 -11.90
CA THR A 186 7.96 11.35 -12.72
C THR A 186 9.12 10.92 -11.83
N ILE A 187 9.53 9.66 -11.93
CA ILE A 187 10.71 9.15 -11.27
C ILE A 187 11.79 8.99 -12.33
N ASN A 188 12.91 9.71 -12.19
CA ASN A 188 14.01 9.65 -13.12
C ASN A 188 14.87 8.39 -12.92
N GLU A 189 15.88 8.19 -13.77
CA GLU A 189 16.78 7.03 -13.72
C GLU A 189 17.57 6.95 -12.41
N ASP A 190 17.81 8.08 -11.75
CA ASP A 190 18.51 8.17 -10.47
C ASP A 190 17.57 7.95 -9.26
N GLY A 191 16.27 7.68 -9.49
CA GLY A 191 15.27 7.49 -8.45
C GLY A 191 14.78 8.79 -7.82
N GLU A 192 15.09 9.94 -8.41
CA GLU A 192 14.62 11.23 -7.94
C GLU A 192 13.21 11.52 -8.44
N THR A 193 12.40 12.14 -7.60
CA THR A 193 11.01 12.46 -7.87
C THR A 193 10.86 13.87 -8.40
N ILE A 194 10.17 14.01 -9.52
CA ILE A 194 9.79 15.29 -10.12
C ILE A 194 8.27 15.38 -10.08
N VAL A 195 7.71 16.46 -9.51
CA VAL A 195 6.27 16.70 -9.41
C VAL A 195 5.86 17.82 -10.34
N ASP A 196 4.89 17.56 -11.23
CA ASP A 196 4.28 18.53 -12.14
C ASP A 196 2.86 18.90 -11.69
#